data_53a940a106b7ef9195d0de9edc680fbe
#
_entry.id   53a940a106b7ef9195d0de9edc680fbe
#
_cell.length_a   1.000
_cell.length_b   1.000
_cell.length_c   1.000
_cell.angle_alpha   90.00
_cell.angle_beta   90.00
_cell.angle_gamma   90.00
#
_symmetry.space_group_name_H-M   'P 1'
#
loop_
_entity.id
_entity.type
_entity.pdbx_description
1 polymer ?
#
loop_
_entity_poly.entity_id
_entity_poly.type
_entity_poly.pdbx_seq_one_letter_code
_entity_poly.pdbx_strand_id
1 'polypeptide(L)'
;FLYNCDKMGYIVWGEYPNWGLDHSNPNIVYSVIPEWIEEVERDFNHPAIIGWCPLNETWDYDGRKQFDDALALIYKTTKALDKTRPCIDTSGNFHVITDIFDLHDYEQDPKVFKEHFDMLMTEGKLYDNHERRQKYTGGPTFISEYGGIRWSVNENEQNAWGYGNAPKNKYEFIERYKGLTDALLDNDRMFGFCYTQLYDVEQEQNGLYTYSRKPKFETSIFRAINSRKAKIEL
;
A
#
# COMPACT_ATOMS: atom_id res chain seq x y z
N PHE A 1 -11.56 4.80 15.43
CA PHE A 1 -11.36 4.02 14.19
C PHE A 1 -11.13 2.54 14.53
N LEU A 2 -10.04 2.18 15.21
CA LEU A 2 -9.60 0.80 15.47
C LEU A 2 -10.66 -0.06 16.19
N TYR A 3 -11.34 0.48 17.22
CA TYR A 3 -12.45 -0.21 17.88
C TYR A 3 -13.54 -0.68 16.90
N ASN A 4 -13.89 0.16 15.91
CA ASN A 4 -14.85 -0.24 14.90
C ASN A 4 -14.29 -1.30 13.95
N CYS A 5 -13.00 -1.22 13.61
CA CYS A 5 -12.34 -2.25 12.81
C CYS A 5 -12.35 -3.60 13.53
N ASP A 6 -12.01 -3.64 14.82
CA ASP A 6 -12.10 -4.84 15.64
C ASP A 6 -13.50 -5.45 15.63
N LYS A 7 -14.49 -4.60 15.88
CA LYS A 7 -15.90 -5.03 15.95
C LYS A 7 -16.44 -5.56 14.62
N MET A 8 -15.95 -5.00 13.50
CA MET A 8 -16.41 -5.37 12.15
C MET A 8 -15.58 -6.50 11.54
N GLY A 9 -14.48 -6.93 12.17
CA GLY A 9 -13.55 -7.87 11.59
C GLY A 9 -12.78 -7.28 10.41
N TYR A 10 -12.46 -6.00 10.44
CA TYR A 10 -11.74 -5.31 9.39
C TYR A 10 -10.23 -5.54 9.53
N ILE A 11 -9.54 -5.76 8.42
CA ILE A 11 -8.09 -5.91 8.41
C ILE A 11 -7.46 -4.52 8.37
N VAL A 12 -6.57 -4.24 9.32
CA VAL A 12 -5.85 -2.96 9.43
C VAL A 12 -4.35 -3.22 9.37
N TRP A 13 -3.67 -2.37 8.61
CA TRP A 13 -2.24 -2.23 8.61
C TRP A 13 -1.87 -0.94 9.34
N GLY A 14 -1.11 -1.02 10.42
CA GLY A 14 -0.72 0.16 11.21
C GLY A 14 0.43 0.89 10.52
N GLU A 15 0.19 2.12 10.08
CA GLU A 15 1.16 2.92 9.32
C GLU A 15 1.37 4.30 9.98
N TYR A 16 2.65 4.65 10.18
CA TYR A 16 3.04 5.94 10.75
C TYR A 16 3.07 7.04 9.67
N PRO A 17 2.52 8.24 9.95
CA PRO A 17 2.50 9.34 8.99
C PRO A 17 3.86 10.03 8.87
N ASN A 18 4.71 9.56 7.97
CA ASN A 18 6.11 10.01 7.83
C ASN A 18 6.35 11.08 6.75
N TRP A 19 5.34 11.50 6.01
CA TRP A 19 5.48 12.53 4.97
C TRP A 19 5.96 13.88 5.56
N GLY A 20 6.96 14.48 4.92
CA GLY A 20 7.61 15.69 5.39
C GLY A 20 8.89 15.45 6.20
N LEU A 21 9.21 14.22 6.58
CA LEU A 21 10.48 13.88 7.21
C LEU A 21 11.62 13.83 6.19
N ASP A 22 12.81 14.21 6.61
CA ASP A 22 14.02 14.02 5.81
C ASP A 22 14.65 12.64 6.11
N HIS A 23 14.29 11.64 5.32
CA HIS A 23 14.76 10.26 5.49
C HIS A 23 16.27 10.08 5.24
N SER A 24 16.96 11.10 4.72
CA SER A 24 18.43 11.08 4.58
C SER A 24 19.15 11.55 5.86
N ASN A 25 18.41 12.14 6.79
CA ASN A 25 18.96 12.64 8.04
C ASN A 25 18.90 11.57 9.14
N PRO A 26 20.03 11.13 9.71
CA PRO A 26 20.03 10.13 10.78
C PRO A 26 19.26 10.57 12.03
N ASN A 27 19.07 11.87 12.22
CA ASN A 27 18.35 12.42 13.37
C ASN A 27 16.84 12.15 13.36
N ILE A 28 16.26 11.61 12.25
CA ILE A 28 14.84 11.22 12.22
C ILE A 28 14.49 10.25 13.35
N VAL A 29 15.44 9.46 13.83
CA VAL A 29 15.23 8.51 14.92
C VAL A 29 14.80 9.20 16.23
N TYR A 30 15.20 10.46 16.45
CA TYR A 30 14.82 11.20 17.66
C TYR A 30 13.36 11.64 17.70
N SER A 31 12.72 11.78 16.55
CA SER A 31 11.29 12.09 16.45
C SER A 31 10.45 10.83 16.21
N VAL A 32 10.83 10.02 15.24
CA VAL A 32 10.03 8.85 14.83
C VAL A 32 9.96 7.78 15.91
N ILE A 33 11.09 7.40 16.51
CA ILE A 33 11.12 6.25 17.43
C ILE A 33 10.25 6.48 18.67
N PRO A 34 10.31 7.62 19.39
CA PRO A 34 9.46 7.83 20.55
C PRO A 34 7.97 7.79 20.23
N GLU A 35 7.54 8.50 19.17
CA GLU A 35 6.13 8.54 18.76
C GLU A 35 5.64 7.18 18.28
N TRP A 36 6.48 6.46 17.51
CA TRP A 36 6.17 5.12 17.02
C TRP A 36 6.03 4.09 18.17
N ILE A 37 6.86 4.18 19.19
CA ILE A 37 6.73 3.35 20.40
C ILE A 37 5.36 3.58 21.05
N GLU A 38 4.98 4.83 21.27
CA GLU A 38 3.69 5.19 21.87
C GLU A 38 2.51 4.69 21.02
N GLU A 39 2.61 4.78 19.68
CA GLU A 39 1.60 4.28 18.77
C GLU A 39 1.45 2.75 18.86
N VAL A 40 2.55 2.02 18.77
CA VAL A 40 2.53 0.55 18.86
C VAL A 40 2.01 0.08 20.22
N GLU A 41 2.45 0.69 21.32
CA GLU A 41 1.97 0.34 22.68
C GLU A 41 0.49 0.64 22.86
N ARG A 42 0.01 1.79 22.39
CA ARG A 42 -1.40 2.18 22.42
C ARG A 42 -2.28 1.17 21.67
N ASP A 43 -1.84 0.79 20.49
CA ASP A 43 -2.67 0.05 19.52
C ASP A 43 -2.41 -1.46 19.55
N PHE A 44 -1.45 -1.94 20.36
CA PHE A 44 -1.00 -3.33 20.45
C PHE A 44 -2.15 -4.34 20.60
N ASN A 45 -3.16 -4.01 21.40
CA ASN A 45 -4.26 -4.92 21.74
C ASN A 45 -5.42 -4.89 20.73
N HIS A 46 -5.30 -4.18 19.61
CA HIS A 46 -6.31 -4.20 18.56
C HIS A 46 -6.14 -5.41 17.65
N PRO A 47 -7.08 -6.39 17.67
CA PRO A 47 -6.97 -7.59 16.84
C PRO A 47 -7.14 -7.31 15.35
N ALA A 48 -7.71 -6.16 14.97
CA ALA A 48 -7.81 -5.73 13.58
C ALA A 48 -6.45 -5.47 12.96
N ILE A 49 -5.45 -5.04 13.76
CA ILE A 49 -4.10 -4.75 13.26
C ILE A 49 -3.36 -6.06 13.03
N ILE A 50 -2.99 -6.32 11.78
CA ILE A 50 -2.28 -7.54 11.37
C ILE A 50 -0.79 -7.32 11.10
N GLY A 51 -0.33 -6.09 11.02
CA GLY A 51 1.05 -5.73 10.76
C GLY A 51 1.35 -4.26 11.02
N TRP A 52 2.61 -3.91 11.00
CA TRP A 52 3.15 -2.59 11.28
C TRP A 52 3.95 -2.05 10.11
N CYS A 53 3.83 -0.75 9.84
CA CYS A 53 4.56 -0.05 8.81
C CYS A 53 5.03 1.32 9.32
N PRO A 54 6.25 1.43 9.87
CA PRO A 54 6.74 2.69 10.43
C PRO A 54 7.03 3.77 9.40
N LEU A 55 7.26 3.43 8.14
CA LEU A 55 7.56 4.39 7.09
C LEU A 55 6.85 4.02 5.78
N ASN A 56 6.45 5.03 5.03
CA ASN A 56 5.86 4.91 3.70
C ASN A 56 6.66 5.72 2.70
N GLU A 57 6.96 5.14 1.53
CA GLU A 57 7.56 5.81 0.37
C GLU A 57 8.76 6.71 0.72
N THR A 58 9.77 6.12 1.33
CA THR A 58 11.07 6.79 1.49
C THR A 58 11.69 7.05 0.12
N TRP A 59 12.70 7.88 0.05
CA TRP A 59 13.22 8.34 -1.24
C TRP A 59 14.72 8.17 -1.43
N ASP A 60 15.12 8.13 -2.70
CA ASP A 60 16.51 8.16 -3.15
C ASP A 60 16.60 8.98 -4.44
N TYR A 61 16.41 10.30 -4.33
CA TYR A 61 16.43 11.24 -5.46
C TYR A 61 17.15 12.55 -5.10
N ASP A 62 17.51 13.34 -6.09
CA ASP A 62 18.18 14.65 -5.95
C ASP A 62 19.41 14.65 -5.04
N GLY A 63 20.20 13.56 -5.08
CA GLY A 63 21.38 13.40 -4.23
C GLY A 63 21.06 13.07 -2.77
N ARG A 64 19.80 12.91 -2.40
CA ARG A 64 19.38 12.43 -1.09
C ARG A 64 19.13 10.93 -1.14
N LYS A 65 19.78 10.22 -0.27
CA LYS A 65 19.53 8.80 -0.04
C LYS A 65 19.02 8.60 1.37
N GLN A 66 17.99 7.79 1.51
CA GLN A 66 17.53 7.39 2.84
C GLN A 66 18.69 6.85 3.69
N PHE A 67 18.64 7.10 4.99
CA PHE A 67 19.64 6.59 5.91
C PHE A 67 19.25 5.19 6.39
N ASP A 68 19.78 4.18 5.71
CA ASP A 68 19.40 2.77 5.88
C ASP A 68 19.51 2.28 7.34
N ASP A 69 20.52 2.76 8.10
CA ASP A 69 20.67 2.38 9.50
C ASP A 69 19.54 2.89 10.39
N ALA A 70 18.95 4.06 10.08
CA ALA A 70 17.77 4.56 10.80
C ALA A 70 16.55 3.69 10.52
N LEU A 71 16.32 3.30 9.26
CA LEU A 71 15.23 2.40 8.89
C LEU A 71 15.39 1.04 9.59
N ALA A 72 16.59 0.49 9.56
CA ALA A 72 16.90 -0.75 10.26
C ALA A 72 16.68 -0.67 11.78
N LEU A 73 17.00 0.49 12.40
CA LEU A 73 16.78 0.72 13.82
C LEU A 73 15.27 0.80 14.14
N ILE A 74 14.50 1.52 13.33
CA ILE A 74 13.04 1.65 13.49
C ILE A 74 12.37 0.27 13.36
N TYR A 75 12.73 -0.52 12.34
CA TYR A 75 12.26 -1.91 12.19
C TYR A 75 12.58 -2.75 13.44
N LYS A 76 13.83 -2.72 13.93
CA LYS A 76 14.25 -3.48 15.12
C LYS A 76 13.50 -3.04 16.37
N THR A 77 13.21 -1.75 16.51
CA THR A 77 12.39 -1.21 17.57
C THR A 77 10.98 -1.78 17.51
N THR A 78 10.35 -1.78 16.33
CA THR A 78 9.03 -2.39 16.10
C THR A 78 9.02 -3.85 16.53
N LYS A 79 10.01 -4.64 16.09
CA LYS A 79 10.13 -6.06 16.44
C LYS A 79 10.47 -6.31 17.92
N ALA A 80 11.07 -5.34 18.61
CA ALA A 80 11.30 -5.43 20.05
C ALA A 80 9.99 -5.22 20.84
N LEU A 81 9.11 -4.36 20.35
CA LEU A 81 7.80 -4.08 20.94
C LEU A 81 6.78 -5.18 20.62
N ASP A 82 6.74 -5.62 19.37
CA ASP A 82 5.81 -6.67 18.91
C ASP A 82 6.52 -7.70 18.01
N LYS A 83 6.74 -8.89 18.58
CA LYS A 83 7.32 -10.05 17.88
C LYS A 83 6.27 -10.89 17.15
N THR A 84 5.00 -10.61 17.36
CA THR A 84 3.90 -11.46 16.89
C THR A 84 3.40 -11.06 15.51
N ARG A 85 3.50 -9.78 15.16
CA ARG A 85 3.06 -9.23 13.88
C ARG A 85 4.24 -8.96 12.95
N PRO A 86 4.05 -9.11 11.63
CA PRO A 86 5.04 -8.70 10.65
C PRO A 86 5.20 -7.18 10.62
N CYS A 87 6.37 -6.74 10.18
CA CYS A 87 6.70 -5.34 9.95
C CYS A 87 7.24 -5.15 8.54
N ILE A 88 6.67 -4.21 7.79
CA ILE A 88 7.25 -3.63 6.58
C ILE A 88 8.04 -2.41 7.03
N ASP A 89 9.33 -2.36 6.75
CA ASP A 89 10.21 -1.28 7.22
C ASP A 89 9.92 0.07 6.55
N THR A 90 9.63 0.03 5.25
CA THR A 90 9.17 1.17 4.47
C THR A 90 8.28 0.67 3.34
N SER A 91 7.00 1.08 3.34
CA SER A 91 6.03 0.63 2.34
C SER A 91 6.38 1.14 0.94
N GLY A 92 6.28 0.26 -0.03
CA GLY A 92 6.34 0.55 -1.46
C GLY A 92 7.73 0.63 -2.07
N ASN A 93 8.79 0.92 -1.31
CA ASN A 93 10.13 1.05 -1.88
C ASN A 93 11.26 1.05 -0.85
N PHE A 94 12.47 0.78 -1.36
CA PHE A 94 13.76 0.91 -0.69
C PHE A 94 13.90 0.12 0.62
N HIS A 95 13.37 -1.09 0.65
CA HIS A 95 13.51 -2.00 1.80
C HIS A 95 14.96 -2.21 2.23
N VAL A 96 15.17 -2.22 3.54
CA VAL A 96 16.46 -2.52 4.19
C VAL A 96 16.36 -3.83 4.98
N ILE A 97 15.35 -3.95 5.84
CA ILE A 97 15.01 -5.17 6.59
C ILE A 97 13.49 -5.23 6.71
N THR A 98 12.87 -6.20 6.04
CA THR A 98 11.40 -6.33 6.06
C THR A 98 10.97 -7.78 6.26
N ASP A 99 9.84 -7.99 6.95
CA ASP A 99 9.21 -9.31 7.05
C ASP A 99 8.38 -9.64 5.79
N ILE A 100 7.87 -8.60 5.12
CA ILE A 100 7.05 -8.70 3.92
C ILE A 100 7.67 -7.78 2.89
N PHE A 101 7.86 -8.27 1.67
CA PHE A 101 8.31 -7.45 0.56
C PHE A 101 7.10 -6.88 -0.16
N ASP A 102 6.83 -5.61 0.07
CA ASP A 102 5.71 -4.92 -0.57
C ASP A 102 6.17 -3.98 -1.68
N LEU A 103 5.24 -3.62 -2.54
CA LEU A 103 5.44 -2.71 -3.67
C LEU A 103 4.25 -1.78 -3.83
N HIS A 104 4.52 -0.59 -4.36
CA HIS A 104 3.53 0.28 -4.96
C HIS A 104 3.63 0.18 -6.48
N ASP A 105 2.55 -0.20 -7.14
CA ASP A 105 2.49 -0.28 -8.59
C ASP A 105 1.22 0.41 -9.12
N TYR A 106 1.42 1.52 -9.77
CA TYR A 106 0.36 2.37 -10.34
C TYR A 106 0.21 2.22 -11.86
N GLU A 107 0.68 1.10 -12.43
CA GLU A 107 0.39 0.77 -13.82
C GLU A 107 -1.13 0.70 -14.05
N GLN A 108 -1.59 1.35 -15.11
CA GLN A 108 -3.02 1.52 -15.38
C GLN A 108 -3.56 0.55 -16.44
N ASP A 109 -2.69 -0.08 -17.22
CA ASP A 109 -3.10 -1.13 -18.15
C ASP A 109 -3.13 -2.48 -17.42
N PRO A 110 -4.31 -3.10 -17.24
CA PRO A 110 -4.42 -4.37 -16.51
C PRO A 110 -3.56 -5.50 -17.08
N LYS A 111 -3.28 -5.48 -18.39
CA LYS A 111 -2.44 -6.49 -19.04
C LYS A 111 -0.99 -6.31 -18.66
N VAL A 112 -0.47 -5.08 -18.74
CA VAL A 112 0.90 -4.75 -18.35
C VAL A 112 1.08 -4.98 -16.84
N PHE A 113 0.13 -4.53 -16.03
CA PHE A 113 0.12 -4.78 -14.59
C PHE A 113 0.17 -6.27 -14.25
N LYS A 114 -0.60 -7.09 -14.95
CA LYS A 114 -0.55 -8.55 -14.79
C LYS A 114 0.83 -9.13 -15.15
N GLU A 115 1.42 -8.66 -16.25
CA GLU A 115 2.75 -9.11 -16.69
C GLU A 115 3.84 -8.81 -15.65
N HIS A 116 3.73 -7.71 -14.87
CA HIS A 116 4.64 -7.39 -13.76
C HIS A 116 4.68 -8.52 -12.71
N PHE A 117 3.58 -9.20 -12.45
CA PHE A 117 3.49 -10.19 -11.37
C PHE A 117 3.45 -11.64 -11.84
N ASP A 118 3.27 -11.92 -13.13
CA ASP A 118 3.25 -13.29 -13.65
C ASP A 118 4.58 -14.03 -13.41
N MET A 119 5.72 -13.33 -13.45
CA MET A 119 7.02 -13.93 -13.18
C MET A 119 7.18 -14.42 -11.73
N LEU A 120 6.42 -13.86 -10.79
CA LEU A 120 6.42 -14.34 -9.40
C LEU A 120 5.91 -15.79 -9.31
N MET A 121 4.88 -16.12 -10.09
CA MET A 121 4.32 -17.49 -10.16
C MET A 121 5.22 -18.46 -10.91
N THR A 122 5.82 -18.01 -12.02
CA THR A 122 6.54 -18.91 -12.96
C THR A 122 8.00 -19.07 -12.64
N GLU A 123 8.66 -18.02 -12.14
CA GLU A 123 10.11 -17.97 -11.92
C GLU A 123 10.50 -17.62 -10.49
N GLY A 124 9.53 -17.28 -9.62
CA GLY A 124 9.79 -16.79 -8.27
C GLY A 124 10.47 -15.42 -8.25
N LYS A 125 10.36 -14.66 -9.36
CA LYS A 125 10.91 -13.31 -9.48
C LYS A 125 9.81 -12.30 -9.31
N LEU A 126 10.03 -11.32 -8.43
CA LEU A 126 9.13 -10.20 -8.26
C LEU A 126 9.57 -9.04 -9.17
N TYR A 127 8.60 -8.43 -9.86
CA TYR A 127 8.82 -7.13 -10.50
C TYR A 127 9.24 -6.11 -9.46
N ASP A 128 10.22 -5.28 -9.78
CA ASP A 128 10.72 -4.25 -8.89
C ASP A 128 11.18 -3.05 -9.72
N ASN A 129 10.54 -1.92 -9.53
CA ASN A 129 10.92 -0.65 -10.16
C ASN A 129 12.14 0.01 -9.49
N HIS A 130 12.67 -0.60 -8.41
CA HIS A 130 13.80 -0.11 -7.62
C HIS A 130 14.96 -1.10 -7.49
N GLU A 131 15.15 -2.00 -8.45
CA GLU A 131 16.16 -3.08 -8.44
C GLU A 131 17.59 -2.65 -8.06
N ARG A 132 17.93 -1.39 -8.27
CA ARG A 132 19.26 -0.84 -7.93
C ARG A 132 19.41 -0.59 -6.43
N ARG A 133 18.31 -0.50 -5.69
CA ARG A 133 18.29 -0.10 -4.29
C ARG A 133 17.87 -1.21 -3.35
N GLN A 134 17.01 -2.09 -3.81
CA GLN A 134 16.48 -3.20 -3.04
C GLN A 134 16.51 -4.48 -3.88
N LYS A 135 16.32 -5.61 -3.23
CA LYS A 135 16.31 -6.90 -3.91
C LYS A 135 15.34 -7.85 -3.21
N TYR A 136 14.40 -8.37 -3.97
CA TYR A 136 13.56 -9.46 -3.50
C TYR A 136 14.39 -10.74 -3.34
N THR A 137 14.35 -11.33 -2.16
CA THR A 137 15.10 -12.56 -1.82
C THR A 137 14.19 -13.74 -1.48
N GLY A 138 12.90 -13.62 -1.77
CA GLY A 138 11.85 -14.57 -1.39
C GLY A 138 11.06 -14.08 -0.19
N GLY A 139 10.02 -14.81 0.16
CA GLY A 139 9.11 -14.47 1.26
C GLY A 139 7.75 -13.96 0.79
N PRO A 140 6.89 -13.55 1.73
CA PRO A 140 5.56 -13.04 1.41
C PRO A 140 5.63 -11.74 0.59
N THR A 141 4.74 -11.61 -0.39
CA THR A 141 4.60 -10.41 -1.23
C THR A 141 3.24 -9.79 -1.09
N PHE A 142 3.21 -8.47 -1.02
CA PHE A 142 2.03 -7.64 -0.82
C PHE A 142 2.08 -6.43 -1.76
N ILE A 143 0.98 -6.13 -2.44
CA ILE A 143 0.87 -4.88 -3.18
C ILE A 143 0.11 -3.90 -2.31
N SER A 144 0.87 -3.15 -1.53
CA SER A 144 0.34 -2.25 -0.51
C SER A 144 -0.36 -1.03 -1.09
N GLU A 145 -0.01 -0.64 -2.32
CA GLU A 145 -0.74 0.36 -3.07
C GLU A 145 -0.81 0.01 -4.56
N TYR A 146 -2.01 0.05 -5.14
CA TYR A 146 -2.21 -0.08 -6.58
C TYR A 146 -3.44 0.70 -7.03
N GLY A 147 -3.54 0.85 -8.33
CA GLY A 147 -4.68 1.48 -9.00
C GLY A 147 -4.61 2.99 -8.96
N GLY A 148 -5.08 3.64 -7.92
CA GLY A 148 -5.07 5.10 -7.82
C GLY A 148 -5.77 5.79 -9.00
N ILE A 149 -6.77 5.12 -9.59
CA ILE A 149 -7.41 5.52 -10.85
C ILE A 149 -8.09 6.87 -10.68
N ARG A 150 -7.63 7.88 -11.40
CA ARG A 150 -8.22 9.22 -11.32
C ARG A 150 -9.69 9.21 -11.73
N TRP A 151 -10.56 9.67 -10.82
CA TRP A 151 -11.96 9.90 -11.11
C TRP A 151 -12.53 11.04 -10.27
N SER A 152 -12.68 12.23 -10.85
CA SER A 152 -13.35 13.37 -10.24
C SER A 152 -14.85 13.34 -10.53
N VAL A 153 -15.67 13.60 -9.51
CA VAL A 153 -17.13 13.77 -9.69
C VAL A 153 -17.45 15.15 -10.26
N ASN A 154 -16.59 16.13 -10.00
CA ASN A 154 -16.71 17.50 -10.51
C ASN A 154 -15.79 17.67 -11.73
N GLU A 155 -16.31 17.68 -12.91
CA GLU A 155 -15.57 17.85 -14.18
C GLU A 155 -14.74 19.15 -14.26
N ASN A 156 -15.08 20.16 -13.44
CA ASN A 156 -14.43 21.46 -13.40
C ASN A 156 -13.26 21.57 -12.40
N GLU A 157 -12.88 20.50 -11.74
CA GLU A 157 -11.81 20.53 -10.73
C GLU A 157 -10.43 20.40 -11.40
N GLN A 158 -9.89 21.55 -11.84
CA GLN A 158 -8.65 21.65 -12.63
C GLN A 158 -7.41 21.07 -11.94
N ASN A 159 -7.41 21.03 -10.61
CA ASN A 159 -6.27 20.57 -9.81
C ASN A 159 -6.41 19.09 -9.34
N ALA A 160 -7.51 18.43 -9.69
CA ALA A 160 -7.69 17.02 -9.31
C ALA A 160 -6.63 16.14 -10.01
N TRP A 161 -6.04 15.24 -9.26
CA TRP A 161 -5.06 14.30 -9.78
C TRP A 161 -5.34 12.85 -9.31
N GLY A 162 -4.67 11.93 -9.92
CA GLY A 162 -4.63 10.50 -9.69
C GLY A 162 -3.68 9.90 -10.71
N TYR A 163 -3.47 8.60 -10.68
CA TYR A 163 -2.48 7.95 -11.52
C TYR A 163 -3.02 7.67 -12.94
N GLY A 164 -2.14 7.88 -13.92
CA GLY A 164 -2.43 7.67 -15.33
C GLY A 164 -3.52 8.58 -15.92
N ASN A 165 -4.02 8.20 -17.08
CA ASN A 165 -5.08 8.94 -17.74
C ASN A 165 -6.44 8.64 -17.09
N ALA A 166 -7.22 9.70 -16.85
CA ALA A 166 -8.58 9.53 -16.35
C ALA A 166 -9.43 8.67 -17.32
N PRO A 167 -10.21 7.70 -16.80
CA PRO A 167 -11.17 6.97 -17.60
C PRO A 167 -12.20 7.90 -18.25
N LYS A 168 -12.67 7.56 -19.44
CA LYS A 168 -13.66 8.36 -20.18
C LYS A 168 -15.05 8.32 -19.56
N ASN A 169 -15.34 7.27 -18.82
CA ASN A 169 -16.63 7.07 -18.18
C ASN A 169 -16.50 6.06 -17.02
N LYS A 170 -17.56 5.92 -16.23
CA LYS A 170 -17.60 4.99 -15.09
C LYS A 170 -17.39 3.52 -15.46
N TYR A 171 -17.82 3.13 -16.67
CA TYR A 171 -17.64 1.76 -17.13
C TYR A 171 -16.15 1.45 -17.33
N GLU A 172 -15.41 2.34 -18.00
CA GLU A 172 -13.96 2.20 -18.19
C GLU A 172 -13.21 2.17 -16.83
N PHE A 173 -13.64 2.98 -15.86
CA PHE A 173 -13.09 2.92 -14.50
C PHE A 173 -13.26 1.53 -13.89
N ILE A 174 -14.50 1.00 -13.93
CA ILE A 174 -14.85 -0.29 -13.34
C ILE A 174 -14.08 -1.43 -14.01
N GLU A 175 -13.99 -1.43 -15.34
CA GLU A 175 -13.25 -2.45 -16.09
C GLU A 175 -11.75 -2.41 -15.75
N ARG A 176 -11.17 -1.20 -15.64
CA ARG A 176 -9.77 -1.04 -15.22
C ARG A 176 -9.55 -1.52 -13.78
N TYR A 177 -10.37 -1.06 -12.85
CA TYR A 177 -10.32 -1.52 -11.47
C TYR A 177 -10.40 -3.05 -11.38
N LYS A 178 -11.38 -3.63 -12.08
CA LYS A 178 -11.58 -5.08 -12.11
C LYS A 178 -10.36 -5.80 -12.67
N GLY A 179 -9.84 -5.34 -13.81
CA GLY A 179 -8.69 -5.97 -14.45
C GLY A 179 -7.42 -5.95 -13.59
N LEU A 180 -7.14 -4.83 -12.93
CA LEU A 180 -6.03 -4.71 -11.98
C LEU A 180 -6.22 -5.64 -10.77
N THR A 181 -7.41 -5.63 -10.17
CA THR A 181 -7.73 -6.48 -9.01
C THR A 181 -7.70 -7.96 -9.38
N ASP A 182 -8.24 -8.34 -10.53
CA ASP A 182 -8.21 -9.73 -11.01
C ASP A 182 -6.78 -10.23 -11.21
N ALA A 183 -5.86 -9.39 -11.71
CA ALA A 183 -4.46 -9.77 -11.86
C ALA A 183 -3.82 -10.19 -10.53
N LEU A 184 -4.17 -9.51 -9.43
CA LEU A 184 -3.67 -9.85 -8.09
C LEU A 184 -4.39 -11.07 -7.51
N LEU A 185 -5.72 -11.17 -7.65
CA LEU A 185 -6.49 -12.31 -7.19
C LEU A 185 -6.14 -13.63 -7.91
N ASP A 186 -5.70 -13.54 -9.17
CA ASP A 186 -5.28 -14.69 -9.96
C ASP A 186 -3.82 -15.12 -9.72
N ASN A 187 -3.09 -14.41 -8.86
CA ASN A 187 -1.72 -14.74 -8.50
C ASN A 187 -1.68 -15.56 -7.20
N ASP A 188 -1.22 -16.82 -7.28
CA ASP A 188 -1.16 -17.73 -6.12
C ASP A 188 0.01 -17.48 -5.18
N ARG A 189 0.83 -16.48 -5.46
CA ARG A 189 1.95 -16.02 -4.62
C ARG A 189 1.69 -14.68 -3.97
N MET A 190 0.62 -13.98 -4.38
CA MET A 190 0.23 -12.68 -3.83
C MET A 190 -0.69 -12.90 -2.63
N PHE A 191 -0.20 -12.61 -1.42
CA PHE A 191 -1.01 -12.88 -0.22
C PHE A 191 -1.96 -11.74 0.15
N GLY A 192 -1.72 -10.53 -0.37
CA GLY A 192 -2.57 -9.38 -0.08
C GLY A 192 -2.34 -8.19 -1.01
N PHE A 193 -3.29 -7.28 -0.99
CA PHE A 193 -3.22 -6.03 -1.74
C PHE A 193 -4.13 -4.97 -1.14
N CYS A 194 -3.83 -3.69 -1.39
CA CYS A 194 -4.64 -2.57 -0.98
C CYS A 194 -4.80 -1.57 -2.13
N TYR A 195 -6.05 -1.28 -2.51
CA TYR A 195 -6.34 -0.29 -3.55
C TYR A 195 -6.19 1.14 -2.99
N THR A 196 -5.47 1.98 -3.69
CA THR A 196 -5.32 3.40 -3.43
C THR A 196 -6.33 4.19 -4.24
N GLN A 197 -7.43 4.71 -3.62
CA GLN A 197 -7.70 4.65 -2.19
C GLN A 197 -9.21 4.54 -1.90
N LEU A 198 -9.58 4.45 -0.64
CA LEU A 198 -10.99 4.31 -0.28
C LEU A 198 -11.81 5.57 -0.58
N TYR A 199 -11.28 6.76 -0.24
CA TYR A 199 -11.95 8.04 -0.47
C TYR A 199 -10.94 9.12 -0.87
N ASP A 200 -11.43 10.15 -1.54
CA ASP A 200 -10.62 11.27 -1.98
C ASP A 200 -9.96 12.01 -0.81
N VAL A 201 -8.73 12.47 -1.04
CA VAL A 201 -7.97 13.31 -0.12
C VAL A 201 -7.61 14.61 -0.85
N GLU A 202 -8.34 15.67 -0.54
CA GLU A 202 -8.17 17.00 -1.16
C GLU A 202 -8.15 16.91 -2.71
N GLN A 203 -7.03 17.24 -3.35
CA GLN A 203 -6.87 17.19 -4.80
C GLN A 203 -6.60 15.79 -5.34
N GLU A 204 -6.23 14.85 -4.50
CA GLU A 204 -6.05 13.46 -4.89
C GLU A 204 -7.40 12.77 -4.99
N GLN A 205 -7.92 12.67 -6.22
CA GLN A 205 -9.28 12.21 -6.49
C GLN A 205 -9.29 10.86 -7.22
N ASN A 206 -8.81 9.86 -6.53
CA ASN A 206 -8.76 8.46 -6.98
C ASN A 206 -9.53 7.50 -6.05
N GLY A 207 -10.22 8.04 -5.05
CA GLY A 207 -11.04 7.26 -4.13
C GLY A 207 -12.30 6.67 -4.77
N LEU A 208 -12.80 5.57 -4.21
CA LEU A 208 -14.12 5.00 -4.53
C LEU A 208 -15.26 5.85 -3.94
N TYR A 209 -14.95 6.64 -2.94
CA TYR A 209 -15.84 7.61 -2.30
C TYR A 209 -15.27 9.02 -2.45
N THR A 210 -16.15 10.00 -2.40
CA THR A 210 -15.73 11.42 -2.34
C THR A 210 -15.08 11.76 -1.00
N TYR A 211 -14.43 12.93 -0.91
CA TYR A 211 -13.92 13.47 0.35
C TYR A 211 -14.97 13.48 1.47
N SER A 212 -16.24 13.77 1.14
CA SER A 212 -17.37 13.74 2.08
C SER A 212 -17.97 12.34 2.30
N ARG A 213 -17.29 11.27 1.90
CA ARG A 213 -17.66 9.86 2.09
C ARG A 213 -18.91 9.42 1.34
N LYS A 214 -19.30 10.12 0.29
CA LYS A 214 -20.39 9.70 -0.60
C LYS A 214 -19.83 8.73 -1.66
N PRO A 215 -20.49 7.60 -1.95
CA PRO A 215 -20.02 6.68 -2.97
C PRO A 215 -20.04 7.37 -4.35
N LYS A 216 -18.97 7.20 -5.11
CA LYS A 216 -18.87 7.68 -6.51
C LYS A 216 -19.53 6.71 -7.49
N PHE A 217 -19.64 5.46 -7.10
CA PHE A 217 -20.08 4.32 -7.90
C PHE A 217 -21.09 3.47 -7.13
N GLU A 218 -21.72 2.52 -7.81
CA GLU A 218 -22.52 1.47 -7.18
C GLU A 218 -21.57 0.50 -6.42
N THR A 219 -21.65 0.51 -5.10
CA THR A 219 -20.73 -0.21 -4.22
C THR A 219 -20.80 -1.73 -4.34
N SER A 220 -21.97 -2.26 -4.73
CA SER A 220 -22.19 -3.70 -4.96
C SER A 220 -21.24 -4.26 -6.03
N ILE A 221 -20.86 -3.45 -7.03
CA ILE A 221 -19.93 -3.85 -8.10
C ILE A 221 -18.55 -4.15 -7.51
N PHE A 222 -18.01 -3.23 -6.71
CA PHE A 222 -16.70 -3.43 -6.07
C PHE A 222 -16.73 -4.56 -5.06
N ARG A 223 -17.82 -4.71 -4.33
CA ARG A 223 -18.01 -5.85 -3.44
C ARG A 223 -17.95 -7.16 -4.22
N ALA A 224 -18.61 -7.27 -5.37
CA ALA A 224 -18.57 -8.47 -6.20
C ALA A 224 -17.17 -8.79 -6.71
N ILE A 225 -16.41 -7.76 -7.13
CA ILE A 225 -15.02 -7.93 -7.58
C ILE A 225 -14.14 -8.40 -6.41
N ASN A 226 -14.20 -7.70 -5.28
CA ASN A 226 -13.28 -7.92 -4.16
C ASN A 226 -13.61 -9.18 -3.34
N SER A 227 -14.84 -9.68 -3.40
CA SER A 227 -15.23 -10.92 -2.71
C SER A 227 -14.99 -12.19 -3.53
N ARG A 228 -14.42 -12.05 -4.73
CA ARG A 228 -13.98 -13.21 -5.52
C ARG A 228 -12.86 -13.95 -4.76
N LYS A 229 -12.96 -15.26 -4.71
CA LYS A 229 -11.93 -16.07 -4.07
C LYS A 229 -10.58 -15.91 -4.77
N ALA A 230 -9.54 -15.62 -4.00
CA ALA A 230 -8.19 -15.51 -4.53
C ALA A 230 -7.60 -16.89 -4.84
N LYS A 231 -6.71 -16.95 -5.84
CA LYS A 231 -6.09 -18.21 -6.25
C LYS A 231 -5.21 -18.81 -5.14
N ILE A 232 -4.61 -17.99 -4.30
CA ILE A 232 -3.82 -18.44 -3.15
C ILE A 232 -4.67 -19.18 -2.09
N GLU A 233 -6.00 -19.03 -2.12
CA GLU A 233 -6.94 -19.69 -1.19
C GLU A 233 -7.43 -21.05 -1.71
N LEU A 234 -7.04 -21.45 -2.93
CA LEU A 234 -7.48 -22.66 -3.61
C LEU A 234 -6.43 -23.78 -3.48
#